data_479a6fe70db45daffe9f59d8c1859608
#
_entry.id   479a6fe70db45daffe9f59d8c1859608
#
_cell.length_a   1.000
_cell.length_b   1.000
_cell.length_c   1.000
_cell.angle_alpha   90.00
_cell.angle_beta   90.00
_cell.angle_gamma   90.00
#
_symmetry.space_group_name_H-M   'P 1'
#
loop_
_entity.id
_entity.type
_entity.pdbx_description
1 polymer ?
#
loop_
_entity_poly.entity_id
_entity_poly.type
_entity_poly.pdbx_seq_one_letter_code
_entity_poly.pdbx_strand_id
1 'polypeptide(L)'
;MKIFISVDMEGMAGITSPSQEREETVSFRRALHNQVRWIIEGIQASEKNGEVEEITIADSHGSGRNLSYDELSQMDDRISLVSGSPRPQYMVACLDETYDVAFFAGYHAGPGEI
;
A
#
# COMPACT_ATOMS: atom_id res chain seq x y z
N MET A 1 13.56 -13.16 -1.58
CA MET A 1 13.43 -11.68 -1.65
C MET A 1 12.18 -11.25 -0.92
N LYS A 2 12.29 -10.25 -0.07
CA LYS A 2 11.16 -9.69 0.68
C LYS A 2 10.85 -8.29 0.15
N ILE A 3 9.59 -8.02 -0.12
CA ILE A 3 9.12 -6.74 -0.67
C ILE A 3 8.24 -6.04 0.36
N PHE A 4 8.47 -4.75 0.56
CA PHE A 4 7.66 -3.88 1.41
C PHE A 4 6.95 -2.84 0.54
N ILE A 5 5.66 -2.66 0.76
CA ILE A 5 4.85 -1.67 0.04
C ILE A 5 4.16 -0.79 1.08
N SER A 6 4.52 0.47 1.14
CA SER A 6 3.82 1.45 1.99
C SER A 6 2.84 2.23 1.14
N VAL A 7 1.57 2.28 1.57
CA VAL A 7 0.46 2.83 0.80
C VAL A 7 -0.08 4.08 1.48
N ASP A 8 -0.07 5.19 0.78
CA ASP A 8 -0.75 6.44 1.15
C ASP A 8 -1.83 6.73 0.09
N MET A 9 -2.57 7.82 0.19
CA MET A 9 -3.71 8.02 -0.69
C MET A 9 -3.58 9.18 -1.68
N GLU A 10 -3.00 10.30 -1.28
CA GLU A 10 -3.11 11.54 -2.04
C GLU A 10 -2.46 11.49 -3.43
N GLY A 11 -1.46 10.62 -3.59
CA GLY A 11 -0.81 10.41 -4.88
C GLY A 11 -1.42 9.31 -5.73
N MET A 12 -2.51 8.68 -5.30
CA MET A 12 -3.16 7.59 -6.02
C MET A 12 -3.99 8.10 -7.20
N ALA A 13 -3.98 7.34 -8.30
CA ALA A 13 -4.85 7.62 -9.44
C ALA A 13 -6.32 7.49 -9.03
N GLY A 14 -7.12 8.47 -9.43
CA GLY A 14 -8.54 8.51 -9.09
C GLY A 14 -8.86 9.20 -7.78
N ILE A 15 -7.85 9.63 -7.03
CA ILE A 15 -8.03 10.37 -5.79
C ILE A 15 -7.58 11.81 -6.01
N THR A 16 -8.54 12.73 -6.02
CA THR A 16 -8.33 14.14 -6.35
C THR A 16 -8.60 15.08 -5.17
N SER A 17 -9.21 14.57 -4.09
CA SER A 17 -9.55 15.37 -2.91
C SER A 17 -9.53 14.51 -1.66
N PRO A 18 -9.00 15.02 -0.53
CA PRO A 18 -9.06 14.31 0.75
C PRO A 18 -10.48 13.99 1.23
N SER A 19 -11.48 14.76 0.77
CA SER A 19 -12.87 14.53 1.15
C SER A 19 -13.42 13.21 0.61
N GLN A 20 -12.84 12.64 -0.44
CA GLN A 20 -13.29 11.37 -1.02
C GLN A 20 -13.29 10.22 -0.02
N GLU A 21 -12.39 10.23 0.94
CA GLU A 21 -12.33 9.22 1.99
C GLU A 21 -13.66 9.12 2.77
N ARG A 22 -14.32 10.27 3.01
CA ARG A 22 -15.57 10.34 3.77
C ARG A 22 -16.82 10.38 2.91
N GLU A 23 -16.75 11.07 1.78
CA GLU A 23 -17.91 11.35 0.93
C GLU A 23 -18.11 10.29 -0.17
N GLU A 24 -17.03 9.68 -0.62
CA GLU A 24 -17.03 8.70 -1.70
C GLU A 24 -16.28 7.42 -1.28
N THR A 25 -16.61 6.88 -0.11
CA THR A 25 -15.88 5.78 0.53
C THR A 25 -15.71 4.57 -0.38
N VAL A 26 -16.75 4.16 -1.11
CA VAL A 26 -16.70 2.98 -1.98
C VAL A 26 -15.73 3.21 -3.13
N SER A 27 -15.84 4.36 -3.80
CA SER A 27 -14.93 4.72 -4.91
C SER A 27 -13.49 4.89 -4.43
N PHE A 28 -13.32 5.51 -3.29
CA PHE A 28 -12.01 5.69 -2.65
C PHE A 28 -11.33 4.35 -2.38
N ARG A 29 -12.03 3.43 -1.73
CA ARG A 29 -11.49 2.10 -1.41
C ARG A 29 -11.19 1.31 -2.66
N ARG A 30 -12.04 1.39 -3.68
CA ARG A 30 -11.81 0.73 -4.95
C ARG A 30 -10.55 1.26 -5.63
N ALA A 31 -10.35 2.58 -5.63
CA ALA A 31 -9.15 3.19 -6.20
C ALA A 31 -7.87 2.72 -5.50
N LEU A 32 -7.87 2.69 -4.17
CA LEU A 32 -6.74 2.19 -3.39
C LEU A 32 -6.44 0.73 -3.72
N HIS A 33 -7.44 -0.13 -3.69
CA HIS A 33 -7.26 -1.57 -3.93
C HIS A 33 -6.82 -1.84 -5.37
N ASN A 34 -7.32 -1.08 -6.35
CA ASN A 34 -6.87 -1.21 -7.73
C ASN A 34 -5.39 -0.84 -7.89
N GLN A 35 -4.92 0.21 -7.22
CA GLN A 35 -3.51 0.60 -7.28
C GLN A 35 -2.62 -0.50 -6.69
N VAL A 36 -3.02 -1.05 -5.55
CA VAL A 36 -2.29 -2.16 -4.94
C VAL A 36 -2.31 -3.38 -5.86
N ARG A 37 -3.45 -3.70 -6.44
CA ARG A 37 -3.60 -4.82 -7.37
C ARG A 37 -2.62 -4.69 -8.55
N TRP A 38 -2.50 -3.52 -9.13
CA TRP A 38 -1.59 -3.31 -10.25
C TRP A 38 -0.12 -3.49 -9.85
N ILE A 39 0.26 -3.09 -8.64
CA ILE A 39 1.61 -3.35 -8.14
C ILE A 39 1.84 -4.86 -7.96
N ILE A 40 0.89 -5.56 -7.39
CA ILE A 40 0.96 -7.02 -7.18
C ILE A 40 1.05 -7.74 -8.55
N GLU A 41 0.22 -7.36 -9.50
CA GLU A 41 0.27 -7.92 -10.86
C GLU A 41 1.63 -7.68 -11.53
N GLY A 42 2.23 -6.50 -11.31
CA GLY A 42 3.58 -6.21 -11.80
C GLY A 42 4.63 -7.13 -11.18
N ILE A 43 4.53 -7.41 -9.90
CA ILE A 43 5.42 -8.36 -9.22
C ILE A 43 5.23 -9.76 -9.80
N GLN A 44 3.98 -10.20 -9.96
CA GLN A 44 3.65 -11.53 -10.49
C GLN A 44 4.16 -11.71 -11.92
N ALA A 45 4.18 -10.64 -12.71
CA ALA A 45 4.66 -10.67 -14.09
C ALA A 45 6.18 -10.55 -14.20
N SER A 46 6.86 -10.22 -13.13
CA SER A 46 8.32 -10.06 -13.12
C SER A 46 9.04 -11.40 -13.27
N GLU A 47 10.19 -11.39 -13.95
CA GLU A 47 11.08 -12.54 -14.04
C GLU A 47 11.55 -13.01 -12.65
N LYS A 48 11.57 -12.11 -11.69
CA LYS A 48 12.00 -12.39 -10.31
C LYS A 48 10.86 -12.85 -9.40
N ASN A 49 9.65 -13.01 -9.91
CA ASN A 49 8.50 -13.39 -9.10
C ASN A 49 8.76 -14.67 -8.28
N GLY A 50 9.42 -15.65 -8.85
CA GLY A 50 9.74 -16.90 -8.14
C GLY A 50 10.73 -16.73 -6.99
N GLU A 51 11.45 -15.62 -6.92
CA GLU A 51 12.39 -15.31 -5.84
C GLU A 51 11.72 -14.53 -4.70
N VAL A 52 10.50 -14.04 -4.91
CA VAL A 52 9.75 -13.27 -3.89
C VAL A 52 9.04 -14.24 -2.96
N GLU A 53 9.42 -14.20 -1.70
CA GLU A 53 8.87 -15.09 -0.66
C GLU A 53 7.83 -14.39 0.23
N GLU A 54 7.88 -13.08 0.34
CA GLU A 54 7.01 -12.30 1.21
C GLU A 54 6.74 -10.92 0.65
N ILE A 55 5.48 -10.46 0.72
CA ILE A 55 5.06 -9.12 0.34
C ILE A 55 4.33 -8.51 1.53
N THR A 56 4.94 -7.54 2.18
CA THR A 56 4.32 -6.83 3.31
C THR A 56 3.75 -5.51 2.82
N ILE A 57 2.47 -5.29 3.06
CA ILE A 57 1.77 -4.06 2.71
C ILE A 57 1.45 -3.31 3.99
N ALA A 58 1.92 -2.06 4.10
CA ALA A 58 1.62 -1.18 5.22
C ALA A 58 0.56 -0.16 4.80
N ASP A 59 -0.56 -0.18 5.49
CA ASP A 59 -1.65 0.79 5.33
C ASP A 59 -1.25 2.06 6.09
N SER A 60 -0.70 3.02 5.37
CA SER A 60 0.02 4.15 5.97
C SER A 60 -0.75 5.46 5.96
N HIS A 61 -1.99 5.48 5.47
CA HIS A 61 -2.80 6.69 5.42
C HIS A 61 -3.72 6.80 6.64
N GLY A 62 -3.68 7.94 7.31
CA GLY A 62 -4.61 8.26 8.41
C GLY A 62 -4.61 7.21 9.52
N SER A 63 -5.74 6.57 9.73
CA SER A 63 -5.92 5.55 10.77
C SER A 63 -5.16 4.25 10.51
N GLY A 64 -4.64 4.06 9.28
CA GLY A 64 -4.05 2.79 8.86
C GLY A 64 -5.08 1.69 8.67
N ARG A 65 -6.34 2.04 8.38
CA ARG A 65 -7.47 1.09 8.23
C ARG A 65 -8.25 1.33 6.95
N ASN A 66 -7.53 1.54 5.85
CA ASN A 66 -8.13 1.84 4.54
C ASN A 66 -8.17 0.61 3.63
N LEU A 67 -7.29 -0.36 3.87
CA LEU A 67 -7.16 -1.57 3.07
C LEU A 67 -7.85 -2.76 3.74
N SER A 68 -8.48 -3.62 2.92
CA SER A 68 -9.11 -4.85 3.36
C SER A 68 -8.15 -6.01 3.19
N TYR A 69 -7.80 -6.69 4.28
CA TYR A 69 -6.98 -7.89 4.21
C TYR A 69 -7.66 -8.99 3.39
N ASP A 70 -8.98 -9.09 3.49
CA ASP A 70 -9.76 -10.07 2.74
C ASP A 70 -9.56 -9.90 1.23
N GLU A 71 -9.63 -8.66 0.73
CA GLU A 71 -9.37 -8.38 -0.69
C GLU A 71 -7.90 -8.60 -1.06
N LEU A 72 -6.98 -8.15 -0.21
CA LEU A 72 -5.55 -8.29 -0.49
C LEU A 72 -5.12 -9.75 -0.54
N SER A 73 -5.61 -10.58 0.37
CA SER A 73 -5.25 -11.99 0.42
C SER A 73 -5.70 -12.76 -0.82
N GLN A 74 -6.74 -12.28 -1.50
CA GLN A 74 -7.20 -12.87 -2.76
C GLN A 74 -6.32 -12.50 -3.95
N MET A 75 -5.52 -11.45 -3.83
CA MET A 75 -4.61 -11.04 -4.90
C MET A 75 -3.36 -11.92 -4.95
N ASP A 76 -2.84 -12.28 -3.78
CA ASP A 76 -1.61 -13.07 -3.65
C ASP A 76 -1.51 -13.60 -2.22
N ASP A 77 -1.17 -14.86 -2.06
CA ASP A 77 -1.10 -15.50 -0.75
C ASP A 77 0.18 -15.18 0.03
N ARG A 78 1.14 -14.51 -0.59
CA ARG A 78 2.35 -14.02 0.08
C ARG A 78 2.15 -12.70 0.82
N ILE A 79 0.97 -12.09 0.72
CA ILE A 79 0.69 -10.78 1.30
C ILE A 79 0.46 -10.87 2.79
N SER A 80 1.14 -9.98 3.52
CA SER A 80 0.86 -9.67 4.93
C SER A 80 0.50 -8.18 5.04
N LEU A 81 -0.47 -7.85 5.86
CA LEU A 81 -0.94 -6.47 6.04
C LEU A 81 -0.56 -5.92 7.41
N VAL A 82 0.07 -4.75 7.41
CA VAL A 82 0.28 -3.93 8.62
C VAL A 82 -0.81 -2.87 8.64
N SER A 83 -1.69 -2.91 9.62
CA SER A 83 -2.90 -2.09 9.68
C SER A 83 -3.11 -1.50 11.08
N GLY A 84 -3.83 -0.38 11.12
CA GLY A 84 -4.23 0.25 12.38
C GLY A 84 -3.21 1.20 12.96
N SER A 85 -3.57 1.80 14.10
CA SER A 85 -2.76 2.77 14.84
C SER A 85 -2.90 2.56 16.35
N PRO A 86 -1.95 3.04 17.20
CA PRO A 86 -0.75 3.78 16.83
C PRO A 86 0.34 2.86 16.28
N ARG A 87 1.24 3.43 15.48
CA ARG A 87 2.39 2.69 14.92
C ARG A 87 3.66 3.49 15.11
N PRO A 88 4.72 2.91 15.75
CA PRO A 88 6.05 3.49 15.71
C PRO A 88 6.50 3.61 14.26
N GLN A 89 7.21 4.69 13.92
CA GLN A 89 7.71 4.92 12.57
C GLN A 89 6.63 5.06 11.49
N TYR A 90 5.38 5.14 11.88
CA TYR A 90 4.19 5.40 11.06
C TYR A 90 4.22 4.77 9.65
N MET A 91 4.69 5.52 8.62
CA MET A 91 4.63 5.10 7.21
C MET A 91 5.59 3.95 6.88
N VAL A 92 6.59 3.72 7.68
CA VAL A 92 7.57 2.63 7.48
C VAL A 92 7.54 1.61 8.62
N ALA A 93 6.39 1.53 9.31
CA ALA A 93 6.21 0.55 10.37
C ALA A 93 6.49 -0.86 9.85
N CYS A 94 7.28 -1.61 10.59
CA CYS A 94 7.73 -2.97 10.23
C CYS A 94 8.75 -3.04 9.09
N LEU A 95 9.16 -1.92 8.49
CA LEU A 95 10.24 -1.94 7.52
C LEU A 95 11.57 -2.07 8.24
N ASP A 96 12.39 -3.02 7.84
CA ASP A 96 13.71 -3.25 8.39
C ASP A 96 14.70 -3.71 7.30
N GLU A 97 15.93 -4.02 7.72
CA GLU A 97 17.02 -4.41 6.82
C GLU A 97 16.82 -5.77 6.14
N THR A 98 15.82 -6.55 6.54
CA THR A 98 15.55 -7.84 5.91
C THR A 98 14.80 -7.71 4.59
N TYR A 99 14.24 -6.54 4.29
CA TYR A 99 13.56 -6.28 3.03
C TYR A 99 14.55 -5.91 1.94
N ASP A 100 14.32 -6.45 0.75
CA ASP A 100 15.18 -6.21 -0.42
C ASP A 100 14.70 -5.03 -1.26
N VAL A 101 13.39 -4.77 -1.26
CA VAL A 101 12.76 -3.72 -2.06
C VAL A 101 11.67 -3.05 -1.24
N ALA A 102 11.57 -1.73 -1.35
CA ALA A 102 10.48 -0.95 -0.77
C ALA A 102 9.82 -0.08 -1.85
N PHE A 103 8.50 -0.16 -1.93
CA PHE A 103 7.68 0.70 -2.79
C PHE A 103 6.89 1.68 -1.92
N PHE A 104 6.82 2.93 -2.35
CA PHE A 104 6.00 3.95 -1.71
C PHE A 104 4.91 4.36 -2.69
N ALA A 105 3.73 3.79 -2.54
CA ALA A 105 2.60 3.98 -3.44
C ALA A 105 1.66 5.07 -2.93
N GLY A 106 1.25 5.98 -3.80
CA GLY A 106 0.32 7.04 -3.45
C GLY A 106 0.89 8.14 -2.58
N TYR A 107 2.21 8.24 -2.51
CA TYR A 107 2.88 9.28 -1.73
C TYR A 107 2.82 10.63 -2.43
N HIS A 108 2.89 11.70 -1.66
CA HIS A 108 2.83 13.08 -2.13
C HIS A 108 3.95 13.90 -1.50
N ALA A 109 4.29 15.03 -2.14
CA ALA A 109 5.22 16.00 -1.56
C ALA A 109 4.57 16.72 -0.38
N GLY A 110 5.39 17.22 0.53
CA GLY A 110 4.92 18.08 1.60
C GLY A 110 4.43 19.43 1.07
N PRO A 111 3.69 20.22 1.88
CA PRO A 111 3.20 21.53 1.45
C PRO A 111 4.37 22.44 1.03
N GLY A 112 4.25 23.04 -0.17
CA GLY A 112 5.28 23.94 -0.71
C GLY A 112 6.45 23.27 -1.40
N GLU A 113 6.50 21.96 -1.45
CA GLU A 113 7.52 21.21 -2.20
C GLU A 113 7.11 21.01 -3.65
N ILE A 114 8.11 20.88 -4.51
CA ILE A 114 7.91 20.70 -5.94
C ILE A 114 8.26 19.27 -6.34
#